data_f207317cb5648c11ba9e47a4bade7046
#
_entry.id   f207317cb5648c11ba9e47a4bade7046
#
_cell.length_a   1.000
_cell.length_b   1.000
_cell.length_c   1.000
_cell.angle_alpha   90.00
_cell.angle_beta   90.00
_cell.angle_gamma   90.00
#
_symmetry.space_group_name_H-M   'P 1'
#
loop_
_entity.id
_entity.type
_entity.pdbx_description
1 polymer ?
#
loop_
_entity_poly.entity_id
_entity_poly.type
_entity_poly.pdbx_seq_one_letter_code
_entity_poly.pdbx_strand_id
1 'polypeptide(L)'
;LRAVWLNINTDRFNLNCNNNPINNNGRARGMALAALDIYSMKTYTKLYEKICSYDNLELAYRKARKRKSSRPDVQEFELKLKENLQKLQQELVTETYQPLPLKTFILRDPKTRKISKSDFRDRVVHHAICNLIEPIFEKRFIYDSYANRKGKGTSAALKRFNQFKRKASSNGMKVRDASGKKYNNNYVRGYVLKADIRKYFDYVDHDILILILSKKIADRKLIKLIGKILANHNTPHLGKGMPLGNLTSQFFANIYLNELDMFVKHQLKAKHYLRYVDDFVIFHKDKRVLQEHKERINLFLKWNLLLELHPQKSRIKQLSRGLDFVGYRIFYYYILLRKRNRRKIEQQLNEIEKLYKDKAISKETIDQTLNGWFGYLNGSNTHNLRQKMLKRVAGW
;
A
#
# COMPACT_ATOMS: atom_id res chain seq x y z
N LEU A 1 20.20 16.35 -15.32
CA LEU A 1 19.09 15.92 -14.47
C LEU A 1 18.97 16.75 -13.18
N ARG A 2 20.09 17.12 -12.51
CA ARG A 2 20.08 18.01 -11.33
C ARG A 2 19.64 19.44 -11.65
N ALA A 3 20.08 19.99 -12.78
CA ALA A 3 19.72 21.35 -13.21
C ALA A 3 18.25 21.47 -13.62
N VAL A 4 17.70 20.44 -14.26
CA VAL A 4 16.28 20.40 -14.69
C VAL A 4 15.33 20.35 -13.50
N TRP A 5 15.68 19.65 -12.40
CA TRP A 5 14.82 19.57 -11.21
C TRP A 5 14.79 20.88 -10.40
N LEU A 6 15.92 21.59 -10.32
CA LEU A 6 15.99 22.89 -9.68
C LEU A 6 15.18 23.94 -10.44
N ASN A 7 15.27 23.97 -11.79
CA ASN A 7 14.49 24.89 -12.62
C ASN A 7 12.99 24.57 -12.62
N ILE A 8 12.59 23.31 -12.66
CA ILE A 8 11.17 22.92 -12.64
C ILE A 8 10.49 23.31 -11.32
N ASN A 9 11.20 23.30 -10.20
CA ASN A 9 10.62 23.72 -8.91
C ASN A 9 10.62 25.24 -8.70
N THR A 10 11.61 25.99 -9.21
CA THR A 10 11.61 27.45 -9.11
C THR A 10 10.50 28.08 -9.95
N ASP A 11 10.26 27.61 -11.16
CA ASP A 11 9.21 28.13 -12.04
C ASP A 11 7.79 27.78 -11.58
N ARG A 12 7.60 26.62 -10.90
CA ARG A 12 6.29 26.21 -10.39
C ARG A 12 5.87 26.90 -9.09
N PHE A 13 6.82 27.41 -8.30
CA PHE A 13 6.52 28.18 -7.08
C PHE A 13 6.26 29.67 -7.33
N ASN A 14 6.67 30.21 -8.47
CA ASN A 14 6.51 31.65 -8.79
C ASN A 14 5.12 32.02 -9.34
N LEU A 15 4.25 31.07 -9.68
CA LEU A 15 2.97 31.33 -10.34
C LEU A 15 1.78 31.65 -9.42
N ASN A 16 1.92 31.66 -8.09
CA ASN A 16 0.76 31.87 -7.19
C ASN A 16 1.04 32.69 -5.92
N CYS A 17 1.89 33.72 -6.00
CA CYS A 17 2.11 34.61 -4.85
C CYS A 17 2.17 36.08 -5.30
N ASN A 18 1.09 36.57 -5.89
CA ASN A 18 0.82 38.00 -5.87
C ASN A 18 -0.16 38.30 -4.72
N ASN A 19 0.35 39.00 -3.73
CA ASN A 19 -0.24 39.75 -2.63
C ASN A 19 0.14 39.24 -1.24
N ASN A 20 1.40 39.52 -0.85
CA ASN A 20 1.77 40.05 0.47
C ASN A 20 3.31 40.17 0.58
N PRO A 21 3.85 41.29 1.06
CA PRO A 21 5.29 41.49 1.19
C PRO A 21 5.79 40.74 2.44
N ILE A 22 6.25 39.52 2.27
CA ILE A 22 6.97 38.79 3.30
C ILE A 22 8.44 38.73 2.91
N ASN A 23 9.25 39.25 3.80
CA ASN A 23 10.70 39.36 3.83
C ASN A 23 11.45 38.26 3.07
N ASN A 24 12.16 38.61 2.01
CA ASN A 24 12.94 37.73 1.12
C ASN A 24 14.08 36.95 1.84
N ASN A 25 14.49 37.34 3.03
CA ASN A 25 15.58 36.70 3.79
C ASN A 25 15.19 35.39 4.47
N GLY A 26 13.91 35.17 4.76
CA GLY A 26 13.42 33.91 5.36
C GLY A 26 13.29 32.76 4.36
N ARG A 27 13.02 33.09 3.08
CA ARG A 27 12.86 32.09 2.00
C ARG A 27 14.19 31.50 1.54
N ALA A 28 15.22 32.33 1.41
CA ALA A 28 16.56 31.87 1.03
C ALA A 28 17.14 30.94 2.10
N ARG A 29 16.92 31.20 3.40
CA ARG A 29 17.34 30.35 4.51
C ARG A 29 16.56 29.01 4.55
N GLY A 30 15.25 28.99 4.29
CA GLY A 30 14.45 27.75 4.24
C GLY A 30 14.86 26.83 3.10
N MET A 31 15.19 27.40 1.91
CA MET A 31 15.69 26.62 0.77
C MET A 31 17.13 26.12 0.97
N ALA A 32 17.99 26.92 1.59
CA ALA A 32 19.35 26.53 1.95
C ALA A 32 19.35 25.41 3.02
N LEU A 33 18.46 25.47 4.02
CA LEU A 33 18.31 24.42 5.04
C LEU A 33 17.75 23.12 4.45
N ALA A 34 16.77 23.17 3.52
CA ALA A 34 16.29 21.99 2.83
C ALA A 34 17.37 21.37 1.91
N ALA A 35 18.25 22.17 1.32
CA ALA A 35 19.39 21.72 0.56
C ALA A 35 20.51 21.16 1.46
N LEU A 36 20.74 21.74 2.63
CA LEU A 36 21.72 21.28 3.61
C LEU A 36 21.29 19.94 4.25
N ASP A 37 20.00 19.73 4.51
CA ASP A 37 19.48 18.44 4.99
C ASP A 37 19.69 17.29 3.99
N ILE A 38 19.78 17.57 2.70
CA ILE A 38 20.10 16.57 1.67
C ILE A 38 21.56 16.08 1.81
N TYR A 39 22.48 16.92 2.23
CA TYR A 39 23.90 16.58 2.38
C TYR A 39 24.25 15.86 3.68
N SER A 40 23.43 15.95 4.73
CA SER A 40 23.68 15.29 6.03
C SER A 40 23.00 13.92 6.18
N MET A 41 22.19 13.51 5.19
CA MET A 41 21.43 12.25 5.29
C MET A 41 22.32 11.03 5.02
N LYS A 42 22.44 10.13 6.00
CA LYS A 42 23.10 8.83 5.83
C LYS A 42 22.57 8.13 4.58
N THR A 43 23.45 7.89 3.61
CA THR A 43 23.18 7.12 2.41
C THR A 43 23.85 5.74 2.50
N TYR A 44 23.32 4.78 1.76
CA TYR A 44 23.81 3.42 1.71
C TYR A 44 24.50 3.16 0.38
N THR A 45 25.73 2.68 0.46
CA THR A 45 26.61 2.28 -0.65
C THR A 45 26.87 0.78 -0.59
N LYS A 46 27.48 0.21 -1.63
CA LYS A 46 27.90 -1.21 -1.69
C LYS A 46 26.76 -2.21 -1.39
N LEU A 47 25.53 -1.84 -1.76
CA LEU A 47 24.36 -2.74 -1.62
C LEU A 47 24.31 -3.73 -2.78
N TYR A 48 24.71 -3.32 -3.97
CA TYR A 48 24.64 -4.13 -5.19
C TYR A 48 25.47 -5.42 -5.07
N GLU A 49 26.70 -5.33 -4.60
CA GLU A 49 27.55 -6.49 -4.35
C GLU A 49 26.89 -7.51 -3.42
N LYS A 50 26.26 -7.02 -2.34
CA LYS A 50 25.52 -7.86 -1.40
C LYS A 50 24.26 -8.47 -2.02
N ILE A 51 23.59 -7.76 -2.94
CA ILE A 51 22.44 -8.28 -3.67
C ILE A 51 22.86 -9.43 -4.55
N CYS A 52 24.02 -9.31 -5.23
CA CYS A 52 24.58 -10.32 -6.12
C CYS A 52 25.23 -11.52 -5.40
N SER A 53 25.39 -11.48 -4.07
CA SER A 53 25.98 -12.62 -3.34
C SER A 53 25.11 -13.89 -3.47
N TYR A 54 25.76 -15.05 -3.59
CA TYR A 54 25.07 -16.33 -3.70
C TYR A 54 24.14 -16.57 -2.49
N ASP A 55 24.63 -16.30 -1.28
CA ASP A 55 23.85 -16.47 -0.05
C ASP A 55 22.55 -15.64 -0.04
N ASN A 56 22.62 -14.39 -0.55
CA ASN A 56 21.42 -13.55 -0.65
C ASN A 56 20.48 -14.05 -1.74
N LEU A 57 21.00 -14.56 -2.85
CA LEU A 57 20.17 -15.16 -3.93
C LEU A 57 19.49 -16.44 -3.45
N GLU A 58 20.20 -17.28 -2.70
CA GLU A 58 19.62 -18.49 -2.10
C GLU A 58 18.54 -18.13 -1.06
N LEU A 59 18.80 -17.16 -0.18
CA LEU A 59 17.80 -16.65 0.75
C LEU A 59 16.58 -16.09 0.02
N ALA A 60 16.80 -15.35 -1.06
CA ALA A 60 15.76 -14.79 -1.91
C ALA A 60 14.93 -15.87 -2.59
N TYR A 61 15.56 -16.92 -3.11
CA TYR A 61 14.88 -18.11 -3.64
C TYR A 61 13.99 -18.77 -2.59
N ARG A 62 14.52 -19.06 -1.39
CA ARG A 62 13.74 -19.65 -0.30
C ARG A 62 12.50 -18.81 0.05
N LYS A 63 12.62 -17.48 0.05
CA LYS A 63 11.49 -16.56 0.27
C LYS A 63 10.50 -16.56 -0.91
N ALA A 64 10.99 -16.56 -2.16
CA ALA A 64 10.16 -16.58 -3.35
C ALA A 64 9.35 -17.87 -3.48
N ARG A 65 9.95 -19.00 -3.09
CA ARG A 65 9.37 -20.35 -3.08
C ARG A 65 8.25 -20.55 -2.06
N LYS A 66 8.33 -19.84 -0.93
CA LYS A 66 7.45 -20.09 0.23
C LYS A 66 5.98 -20.12 -0.17
N ARG A 67 5.28 -21.24 0.15
CA ARG A 67 3.88 -21.54 -0.21
C ARG A 67 3.60 -21.60 -1.71
N LYS A 68 4.61 -21.95 -2.51
CA LYS A 68 4.49 -22.04 -3.97
C LYS A 68 5.27 -23.22 -4.55
N SER A 69 5.75 -24.14 -3.73
CA SER A 69 6.57 -25.29 -4.14
C SER A 69 5.88 -26.23 -5.14
N SER A 70 4.54 -26.29 -5.12
CA SER A 70 3.77 -27.10 -6.06
C SER A 70 3.53 -26.43 -7.44
N ARG A 71 4.05 -25.23 -7.65
CA ARG A 71 3.87 -24.55 -8.94
C ARG A 71 4.88 -25.03 -9.97
N PRO A 72 4.46 -25.28 -11.22
CA PRO A 72 5.37 -25.76 -12.27
C PRO A 72 6.58 -24.85 -12.49
N ASP A 73 6.36 -23.52 -12.51
CA ASP A 73 7.42 -22.52 -12.68
C ASP A 73 8.47 -22.53 -11.54
N VAL A 74 8.08 -22.99 -10.36
CA VAL A 74 8.99 -23.14 -9.22
C VAL A 74 9.73 -24.47 -9.32
N GLN A 75 9.02 -25.57 -9.59
CA GLN A 75 9.60 -26.90 -9.71
C GLN A 75 10.63 -26.96 -10.85
N GLU A 76 10.33 -26.37 -12.01
CA GLU A 76 11.28 -26.25 -13.13
C GLU A 76 12.57 -25.54 -12.71
N PHE A 77 12.47 -24.44 -11.98
CA PHE A 77 13.65 -23.72 -11.48
C PHE A 77 14.44 -24.57 -10.46
N GLU A 78 13.78 -25.38 -9.67
CA GLU A 78 14.37 -26.25 -8.64
C GLU A 78 15.15 -27.45 -9.22
N LEU A 79 14.77 -27.97 -10.39
CA LEU A 79 15.47 -29.09 -11.04
C LEU A 79 16.97 -28.79 -11.24
N LYS A 80 17.33 -27.54 -11.51
CA LYS A 80 18.71 -27.07 -11.70
C LYS A 80 19.03 -25.88 -10.79
N LEU A 81 18.65 -25.98 -9.53
CA LEU A 81 18.68 -24.86 -8.58
C LEU A 81 20.05 -24.18 -8.51
N LYS A 82 21.13 -24.96 -8.29
CA LYS A 82 22.48 -24.43 -8.15
C LYS A 82 22.94 -23.71 -9.42
N GLU A 83 22.76 -24.36 -10.57
CA GLU A 83 23.10 -23.78 -11.87
C GLU A 83 22.32 -22.49 -12.16
N ASN A 84 21.00 -22.50 -11.88
CA ASN A 84 20.13 -21.34 -12.10
C ASN A 84 20.52 -20.17 -11.20
N LEU A 85 20.86 -20.42 -9.93
CA LEU A 85 21.33 -19.36 -9.03
C LEU A 85 22.71 -18.84 -9.42
N GLN A 86 23.64 -19.69 -9.83
CA GLN A 86 24.97 -19.29 -10.31
C GLN A 86 24.88 -18.45 -11.58
N LYS A 87 24.05 -18.89 -12.55
CA LYS A 87 23.80 -18.12 -13.78
C LYS A 87 23.21 -16.74 -13.46
N LEU A 88 22.23 -16.70 -12.55
CA LEU A 88 21.60 -15.44 -12.13
C LEU A 88 22.61 -14.52 -11.44
N GLN A 89 23.48 -15.08 -10.59
CA GLN A 89 24.57 -14.36 -9.94
C GLN A 89 25.53 -13.76 -10.99
N GLN A 90 25.96 -14.55 -11.94
CA GLN A 90 26.87 -14.11 -13.02
C GLN A 90 26.24 -12.96 -13.82
N GLU A 91 24.97 -13.09 -14.23
CA GLU A 91 24.28 -12.04 -14.97
C GLU A 91 24.17 -10.73 -14.16
N LEU A 92 23.95 -10.82 -12.86
CA LEU A 92 23.92 -9.64 -11.98
C LEU A 92 25.32 -9.04 -11.82
N VAL A 93 26.35 -9.83 -11.53
CA VAL A 93 27.72 -9.35 -11.34
C VAL A 93 28.24 -8.67 -12.59
N THR A 94 27.99 -9.24 -13.78
CA THR A 94 28.40 -8.67 -15.08
C THR A 94 27.45 -7.55 -15.57
N GLU A 95 26.40 -7.20 -14.82
CA GLU A 95 25.35 -6.22 -15.19
C GLU A 95 24.58 -6.56 -16.49
N THR A 96 24.68 -7.81 -16.97
CA THR A 96 23.99 -8.30 -18.17
C THR A 96 22.57 -8.74 -17.90
N TYR A 97 22.16 -8.85 -16.62
CA TYR A 97 20.80 -9.23 -16.25
C TYR A 97 19.75 -8.39 -16.97
N GLN A 98 18.79 -9.09 -17.60
CA GLN A 98 17.57 -8.52 -18.15
C GLN A 98 16.38 -9.29 -17.61
N PRO A 99 15.34 -8.61 -17.11
CA PRO A 99 14.11 -9.27 -16.66
C PRO A 99 13.37 -9.87 -17.85
N LEU A 100 12.79 -11.04 -17.66
CA LEU A 100 11.97 -11.71 -18.67
C LEU A 100 10.61 -11.01 -18.83
N PRO A 101 9.95 -11.17 -19.99
CA PRO A 101 8.62 -10.60 -20.20
C PRO A 101 7.61 -11.00 -19.12
N LEU A 102 6.78 -10.05 -18.72
CA LEU A 102 5.77 -10.29 -17.72
C LEU A 102 4.63 -11.18 -18.26
N LYS A 103 4.28 -12.23 -17.54
CA LYS A 103 3.10 -13.06 -17.82
C LYS A 103 1.86 -12.36 -17.30
N THR A 104 0.96 -11.95 -18.19
CA THR A 104 -0.23 -11.16 -17.85
C THR A 104 -1.49 -12.02 -17.89
N PHE A 105 -2.35 -11.86 -16.88
CA PHE A 105 -3.68 -12.47 -16.82
C PHE A 105 -4.69 -11.51 -16.17
N ILE A 106 -5.98 -11.77 -16.43
CA ILE A 106 -7.06 -10.95 -15.90
C ILE A 106 -7.67 -11.67 -14.69
N LEU A 107 -7.60 -11.04 -13.53
CA LEU A 107 -8.32 -11.45 -12.32
C LEU A 107 -9.65 -10.68 -12.29
N ARG A 108 -10.78 -11.39 -12.33
CA ARG A 108 -12.11 -10.77 -12.40
C ARG A 108 -12.76 -10.51 -11.05
N ASP A 109 -12.32 -11.21 -10.01
CA ASP A 109 -12.90 -11.13 -8.66
C ASP A 109 -11.88 -10.59 -7.63
N PRO A 110 -12.25 -9.66 -6.77
CA PRO A 110 -13.53 -8.96 -6.59
C PRO A 110 -13.71 -7.74 -7.52
N LYS A 111 -12.73 -7.42 -8.30
CA LYS A 111 -12.70 -6.38 -9.34
C LYS A 111 -11.83 -6.89 -10.47
N THR A 112 -12.21 -6.56 -11.68
CA THR A 112 -11.35 -6.83 -12.84
C THR A 112 -10.04 -6.08 -12.70
N ARG A 113 -8.95 -6.85 -12.68
CA ARG A 113 -7.58 -6.32 -12.60
C ARG A 113 -6.69 -7.07 -13.58
N LYS A 114 -5.88 -6.35 -14.29
CA LYS A 114 -4.77 -6.90 -15.06
C LYS A 114 -3.63 -7.16 -14.09
N ILE A 115 -3.25 -8.42 -13.93
CA ILE A 115 -2.11 -8.84 -13.09
C ILE A 115 -0.97 -9.19 -14.02
N SER A 116 0.18 -8.57 -13.82
CA SER A 116 1.39 -8.83 -14.61
C SER A 116 2.45 -9.44 -13.68
N LYS A 117 2.62 -10.75 -13.82
CA LYS A 117 3.46 -11.58 -12.96
C LYS A 117 4.83 -11.73 -13.60
N SER A 118 5.90 -11.44 -12.85
CA SER A 118 7.26 -11.75 -13.23
C SER A 118 7.50 -13.27 -13.27
N ASP A 119 8.44 -13.71 -14.08
CA ASP A 119 8.94 -15.07 -14.06
C ASP A 119 9.53 -15.43 -12.70
N PHE A 120 9.66 -16.74 -12.38
CA PHE A 120 10.13 -17.13 -11.06
C PHE A 120 11.57 -16.71 -10.81
N ARG A 121 12.41 -16.79 -11.83
CA ARG A 121 13.78 -16.31 -11.83
C ARG A 121 13.87 -14.83 -11.41
N ASP A 122 13.05 -13.98 -12.02
CA ASP A 122 13.03 -12.54 -11.73
C ASP A 122 12.46 -12.25 -10.34
N ARG A 123 11.54 -13.08 -9.85
CA ARG A 123 11.07 -12.99 -8.45
C ARG A 123 12.17 -13.25 -7.45
N VAL A 124 13.15 -14.12 -7.76
CA VAL A 124 14.34 -14.28 -6.93
C VAL A 124 15.11 -12.96 -6.85
N VAL A 125 15.34 -12.28 -7.98
CA VAL A 125 15.99 -10.95 -8.00
C VAL A 125 15.20 -9.92 -7.21
N HIS A 126 13.87 -9.89 -7.37
CA HIS A 126 13.01 -8.99 -6.59
C HIS A 126 13.14 -9.22 -5.08
N HIS A 127 13.19 -10.47 -4.64
CA HIS A 127 13.43 -10.81 -3.23
C HIS A 127 14.83 -10.45 -2.78
N ALA A 128 15.85 -10.65 -3.61
CA ALA A 128 17.24 -10.30 -3.30
C ALA A 128 17.40 -8.79 -3.07
N ILE A 129 16.78 -7.96 -3.91
CA ILE A 129 16.73 -6.50 -3.72
C ILE A 129 16.00 -6.17 -2.42
N CYS A 130 14.79 -6.69 -2.22
CA CYS A 130 13.99 -6.38 -1.04
C CYS A 130 14.67 -6.81 0.27
N ASN A 131 15.42 -7.92 0.29
CA ASN A 131 16.17 -8.36 1.47
C ASN A 131 17.08 -7.26 2.03
N LEU A 132 17.71 -6.49 1.16
CA LEU A 132 18.69 -5.46 1.53
C LEU A 132 18.08 -4.07 1.73
N ILE A 133 17.09 -3.70 0.91
CA ILE A 133 16.56 -2.33 0.96
C ILE A 133 15.34 -2.19 1.89
N GLU A 134 14.55 -3.26 2.11
CA GLU A 134 13.40 -3.21 3.01
C GLU A 134 13.77 -2.74 4.43
N PRO A 135 14.83 -3.25 5.10
CA PRO A 135 15.22 -2.79 6.42
C PRO A 135 15.62 -1.30 6.47
N ILE A 136 16.09 -0.74 5.35
CA ILE A 136 16.50 0.67 5.26
C ILE A 136 15.26 1.57 5.27
N PHE A 137 14.26 1.23 4.45
CA PHE A 137 13.06 2.05 4.30
C PHE A 137 12.01 1.80 5.37
N GLU A 138 11.94 0.58 5.93
CA GLU A 138 10.98 0.24 7.00
C GLU A 138 11.12 1.16 8.22
N LYS A 139 12.35 1.56 8.57
CA LYS A 139 12.65 2.51 9.66
C LYS A 139 12.14 3.93 9.39
N ARG A 140 11.79 4.24 8.14
CA ARG A 140 11.34 5.58 7.73
C ARG A 140 9.83 5.69 7.58
N PHE A 141 9.15 4.55 7.46
CA PHE A 141 7.71 4.54 7.33
C PHE A 141 7.04 5.00 8.62
N ILE A 142 6.03 5.82 8.50
CA ILE A 142 5.20 6.17 9.66
C ILE A 142 4.62 4.91 10.30
N TYR A 143 4.39 4.97 11.62
CA TYR A 143 3.78 3.84 12.32
C TYR A 143 2.43 3.43 11.71
N ASP A 144 1.64 4.39 11.25
CA ASP A 144 0.26 4.22 10.80
C ASP A 144 0.11 3.92 9.29
N SER A 145 1.14 3.34 8.65
CA SER A 145 1.08 2.69 7.33
C SER A 145 0.98 1.18 7.52
N TYR A 146 -0.05 0.52 6.95
CA TYR A 146 -0.45 -0.84 7.36
C TYR A 146 -0.35 -1.92 6.29
N ALA A 147 -0.29 -1.58 5.01
CA ALA A 147 -0.24 -2.58 3.94
C ALA A 147 1.18 -3.04 3.63
N ASN A 148 1.33 -4.32 3.31
CA ASN A 148 2.60 -4.93 2.85
C ASN A 148 3.79 -4.68 3.79
N ARG A 149 3.55 -4.69 5.10
CA ARG A 149 4.56 -4.53 6.14
C ARG A 149 4.44 -5.64 7.18
N LYS A 150 5.58 -6.14 7.66
CA LYS A 150 5.62 -7.20 8.68
C LYS A 150 4.99 -6.72 10.00
N GLY A 151 4.16 -7.54 10.62
CA GLY A 151 3.45 -7.19 11.85
C GLY A 151 2.29 -6.19 11.69
N LYS A 152 2.00 -5.76 10.47
CA LYS A 152 0.88 -4.87 10.12
C LYS A 152 -0.26 -5.65 9.45
N GLY A 153 -1.06 -5.04 8.64
CA GLY A 153 -2.15 -5.67 7.88
C GLY A 153 -3.54 -5.21 8.29
N THR A 154 -4.55 -5.88 7.77
CA THR A 154 -5.97 -5.46 7.89
C THR A 154 -6.45 -5.37 9.34
N SER A 155 -6.13 -6.38 10.16
CA SER A 155 -6.57 -6.42 11.57
C SER A 155 -5.95 -5.27 12.40
N ALA A 156 -4.65 -5.02 12.22
CA ALA A 156 -3.97 -3.92 12.91
C ALA A 156 -4.49 -2.55 12.44
N ALA A 157 -4.73 -2.39 11.13
CA ALA A 157 -5.34 -1.18 10.57
C ALA A 157 -6.74 -0.93 11.15
N LEU A 158 -7.55 -1.98 11.29
CA LEU A 158 -8.90 -1.89 11.86
C LEU A 158 -8.87 -1.50 13.34
N LYS A 159 -7.98 -2.09 14.13
CA LYS A 159 -7.77 -1.70 15.54
C LYS A 159 -7.40 -0.22 15.64
N ARG A 160 -6.46 0.24 14.83
CA ARG A 160 -6.02 1.64 14.81
C ARG A 160 -7.09 2.60 14.35
N PHE A 161 -7.85 2.22 13.33
CA PHE A 161 -9.03 2.96 12.87
C PHE A 161 -10.01 3.21 14.04
N ASN A 162 -10.31 2.17 14.81
CA ASN A 162 -11.21 2.29 15.97
C ASN A 162 -10.66 3.20 17.06
N GLN A 163 -9.34 3.17 17.31
CA GLN A 163 -8.70 4.10 18.25
C GLN A 163 -8.83 5.55 17.78
N PHE A 164 -8.55 5.83 16.52
CA PHE A 164 -8.65 7.19 15.97
C PHE A 164 -10.09 7.68 15.91
N LYS A 165 -11.04 6.83 15.56
CA LYS A 165 -12.46 7.13 15.59
C LYS A 165 -12.91 7.58 16.98
N ARG A 166 -12.50 6.85 18.03
CA ARG A 166 -12.80 7.22 19.42
C ARG A 166 -12.17 8.55 19.83
N LYS A 167 -10.89 8.75 19.51
CA LYS A 167 -10.18 10.01 19.83
C LYS A 167 -10.82 11.22 19.14
N ALA A 168 -11.14 11.12 17.86
CA ALA A 168 -11.75 12.21 17.10
C ALA A 168 -13.19 12.54 17.53
N SER A 169 -13.89 11.61 18.15
CA SER A 169 -15.25 11.79 18.63
C SER A 169 -15.35 12.11 20.13
N SER A 170 -14.22 12.27 20.81
CA SER A 170 -14.21 12.38 22.29
C SER A 170 -14.98 11.20 22.93
N ASN A 171 -14.59 9.97 22.58
CA ASN A 171 -15.20 8.70 23.02
C ASN A 171 -16.68 8.54 22.71
N GLY A 172 -17.14 9.10 21.58
CA GLY A 172 -18.52 8.93 21.13
C GLY A 172 -19.48 10.00 21.63
N MET A 173 -18.96 11.17 21.97
CA MET A 173 -19.79 12.31 22.35
C MET A 173 -20.86 12.53 21.28
N LYS A 174 -22.15 12.52 21.73
CA LYS A 174 -23.30 12.78 20.86
C LYS A 174 -23.45 14.27 20.61
N VAL A 175 -23.83 14.63 19.40
CA VAL A 175 -24.15 16.00 19.04
C VAL A 175 -25.55 16.33 19.59
N ARG A 176 -25.67 17.53 20.17
CA ARG A 176 -26.95 18.10 20.61
C ARG A 176 -27.36 19.21 19.65
N ASP A 177 -28.63 19.45 19.45
CA ASP A 177 -29.15 20.61 18.73
C ASP A 177 -29.01 21.91 19.55
N ALA A 178 -29.40 23.03 18.96
CA ALA A 178 -29.36 24.33 19.64
C ALA A 178 -30.23 24.40 20.90
N SER A 179 -31.25 23.53 21.01
CA SER A 179 -32.11 23.41 22.20
C SER A 179 -31.55 22.47 23.28
N GLY A 180 -30.35 21.91 23.07
CA GLY A 180 -29.76 20.93 23.97
C GLY A 180 -30.30 19.50 23.82
N LYS A 181 -31.29 19.27 22.94
CA LYS A 181 -31.91 17.97 22.68
C LYS A 181 -30.95 17.07 21.91
N LYS A 182 -30.80 15.81 22.32
CA LYS A 182 -29.94 14.85 21.60
C LYS A 182 -30.56 14.57 20.23
N TYR A 183 -29.79 14.85 19.16
CA TYR A 183 -30.17 14.38 17.84
C TYR A 183 -30.39 12.86 17.84
N ASN A 184 -31.41 12.42 17.12
CA ASN A 184 -31.82 11.02 17.08
C ASN A 184 -30.65 10.07 16.84
N ASN A 185 -30.52 9.20 17.77
CA ASN A 185 -30.02 7.84 17.74
C ASN A 185 -28.56 7.50 17.40
N ASN A 186 -27.77 8.25 16.71
CA ASN A 186 -26.37 7.86 16.45
C ASN A 186 -25.50 9.02 15.96
N TYR A 187 -25.88 10.25 16.16
CA TYR A 187 -25.11 11.42 15.78
C TYR A 187 -23.90 11.58 16.70
N VAL A 188 -22.82 10.88 16.34
CA VAL A 188 -21.55 10.99 17.06
C VAL A 188 -20.75 12.14 16.48
N ARG A 189 -20.15 12.95 17.35
CA ARG A 189 -19.24 14.04 16.97
C ARG A 189 -18.07 13.54 16.14
N GLY A 190 -17.67 14.33 15.16
CA GLY A 190 -16.47 14.12 14.36
C GLY A 190 -16.72 13.57 12.96
N TYR A 191 -15.70 13.74 12.16
CA TYR A 191 -15.70 13.45 10.73
C TYR A 191 -14.49 12.62 10.36
N VAL A 192 -14.58 11.95 9.23
CA VAL A 192 -13.51 11.21 8.60
C VAL A 192 -13.42 11.57 7.12
N LEU A 193 -12.26 12.00 6.68
CA LEU A 193 -11.89 12.02 5.27
C LEU A 193 -11.43 10.60 4.92
N LYS A 194 -12.15 9.93 4.03
CA LYS A 194 -11.63 8.77 3.32
C LYS A 194 -11.18 9.20 1.94
N ALA A 195 -9.96 8.85 1.57
CA ALA A 195 -9.41 9.18 0.27
C ALA A 195 -8.75 7.94 -0.38
N ASP A 196 -8.78 7.92 -1.70
CA ASP A 196 -8.26 6.87 -2.58
C ASP A 196 -7.48 7.59 -3.69
N ILE A 197 -6.32 7.12 -4.05
CA ILE A 197 -5.54 7.68 -5.15
C ILE A 197 -6.02 7.04 -6.46
N ARG A 198 -6.25 7.87 -7.48
CA ARG A 198 -6.75 7.43 -8.77
C ARG A 198 -5.71 6.59 -9.50
N LYS A 199 -6.07 5.34 -9.85
CA LYS A 199 -5.23 4.43 -10.65
C LYS A 199 -3.75 4.41 -10.19
N TYR A 200 -3.51 4.33 -8.90
CA TYR A 200 -2.21 4.52 -8.27
C TYR A 200 -1.10 3.71 -8.96
N PHE A 201 -1.28 2.40 -9.13
CA PHE A 201 -0.27 1.53 -9.72
C PHE A 201 -0.02 1.81 -11.21
N ASP A 202 -0.97 2.41 -11.92
CA ASP A 202 -0.82 2.76 -13.34
C ASP A 202 -0.06 4.08 -13.54
N TYR A 203 -0.03 4.95 -12.52
CA TYR A 203 0.50 6.33 -12.63
C TYR A 203 1.72 6.62 -11.77
N VAL A 204 2.29 5.63 -11.03
CA VAL A 204 3.57 5.83 -10.35
C VAL A 204 4.62 6.22 -11.38
N ASP A 205 5.21 7.39 -11.21
CA ASP A 205 6.25 7.91 -12.09
C ASP A 205 7.61 7.30 -11.73
N HIS A 206 8.30 6.72 -12.72
CA HIS A 206 9.55 6.00 -12.48
C HIS A 206 10.68 6.94 -12.07
N ASP A 207 10.78 8.14 -12.66
CA ASP A 207 11.84 9.10 -12.35
C ASP A 207 11.70 9.63 -10.92
N ILE A 208 10.46 9.94 -10.50
CA ILE A 208 10.18 10.34 -9.12
C ILE A 208 10.51 9.21 -8.15
N LEU A 209 10.14 7.96 -8.47
CA LEU A 209 10.46 6.82 -7.62
C LEU A 209 11.97 6.62 -7.49
N ILE A 210 12.70 6.67 -8.60
CA ILE A 210 14.18 6.60 -8.62
C ILE A 210 14.79 7.73 -7.81
N LEU A 211 14.27 8.96 -7.93
CA LEU A 211 14.72 10.10 -7.14
C LEU A 211 14.51 9.87 -5.64
N ILE A 212 13.33 9.37 -5.23
CA ILE A 212 13.03 9.06 -3.82
C ILE A 212 13.98 7.98 -3.29
N LEU A 213 14.22 6.93 -4.06
CA LEU A 213 15.17 5.86 -3.71
C LEU A 213 16.59 6.40 -3.57
N SER A 214 17.04 7.24 -4.51
CA SER A 214 18.39 7.81 -4.55
C SER A 214 18.69 8.76 -3.39
N LYS A 215 17.67 9.31 -2.72
CA LYS A 215 17.88 10.06 -1.45
C LYS A 215 18.51 9.19 -0.35
N LYS A 216 18.43 7.85 -0.46
CA LYS A 216 18.96 6.92 0.54
C LYS A 216 19.95 5.90 -0.03
N ILE A 217 19.80 5.56 -1.28
CA ILE A 217 20.65 4.58 -1.96
C ILE A 217 21.59 5.33 -2.89
N ALA A 218 22.86 5.44 -2.51
CA ALA A 218 23.91 6.05 -3.35
C ALA A 218 24.57 5.06 -4.31
N ASP A 219 24.13 3.81 -4.31
CA ASP A 219 24.63 2.73 -5.16
C ASP A 219 24.02 2.82 -6.56
N ARG A 220 24.79 3.33 -7.51
CA ARG A 220 24.35 3.54 -8.90
C ARG A 220 23.97 2.25 -9.62
N LYS A 221 24.68 1.13 -9.35
CA LYS A 221 24.39 -0.16 -10.00
C LYS A 221 23.04 -0.69 -9.54
N LEU A 222 22.72 -0.56 -8.25
CA LEU A 222 21.41 -0.93 -7.72
C LEU A 222 20.28 -0.06 -8.30
N ILE A 223 20.48 1.25 -8.38
CA ILE A 223 19.49 2.16 -8.97
C ILE A 223 19.24 1.80 -10.45
N LYS A 224 20.30 1.47 -11.22
CA LYS A 224 20.19 1.01 -12.61
C LYS A 224 19.39 -0.30 -12.71
N LEU A 225 19.66 -1.28 -11.82
CA LEU A 225 18.91 -2.54 -11.77
C LEU A 225 17.42 -2.31 -11.48
N ILE A 226 17.10 -1.45 -10.52
CA ILE A 226 15.71 -1.09 -10.22
C ILE A 226 15.05 -0.43 -11.43
N GLY A 227 15.76 0.47 -12.13
CA GLY A 227 15.28 1.08 -13.37
C GLY A 227 14.94 0.06 -14.47
N LYS A 228 15.80 -0.97 -14.68
CA LYS A 228 15.51 -2.08 -15.61
C LYS A 228 14.23 -2.85 -15.22
N ILE A 229 14.04 -3.12 -13.93
CA ILE A 229 12.84 -3.83 -13.43
C ILE A 229 11.58 -3.00 -13.64
N LEU A 230 11.63 -1.69 -13.40
CA LEU A 230 10.50 -0.79 -13.62
C LEU A 230 10.15 -0.67 -15.11
N ALA A 231 11.17 -0.54 -15.98
CA ALA A 231 11.01 -0.42 -17.42
C ALA A 231 10.42 -1.68 -18.08
N ASN A 232 10.53 -2.85 -17.43
CA ASN A 232 9.95 -4.11 -17.93
C ASN A 232 8.40 -4.13 -17.92
N HIS A 233 7.77 -3.10 -17.36
CA HIS A 233 6.31 -3.01 -17.34
C HIS A 233 5.78 -2.13 -18.45
N ASN A 234 5.32 -2.76 -19.53
CA ASN A 234 4.70 -2.04 -20.65
C ASN A 234 3.33 -1.50 -20.24
N THR A 235 3.23 -0.19 -20.13
CA THR A 235 2.00 0.55 -19.92
C THR A 235 1.74 1.49 -21.09
N PRO A 236 0.50 1.96 -21.31
CA PRO A 236 0.22 3.01 -22.29
C PRO A 236 0.97 4.33 -22.01
N HIS A 237 1.51 4.48 -20.81
CA HIS A 237 2.22 5.69 -20.36
C HIS A 237 3.70 5.36 -20.16
N LEU A 238 4.55 5.75 -21.11
CA LEU A 238 5.99 5.54 -21.01
C LEU A 238 6.56 6.11 -19.70
N GLY A 239 7.44 5.36 -19.03
CA GLY A 239 8.07 5.77 -17.77
C GLY A 239 7.12 5.81 -16.57
N LYS A 240 5.92 5.20 -16.66
CA LYS A 240 4.94 5.16 -15.57
C LYS A 240 4.39 3.77 -15.33
N GLY A 241 3.97 3.58 -14.10
CA GLY A 241 3.24 2.39 -13.67
C GLY A 241 4.13 1.29 -13.11
N MET A 242 3.52 0.48 -12.26
CA MET A 242 4.13 -0.70 -11.66
C MET A 242 3.20 -1.89 -11.79
N PRO A 243 3.73 -3.09 -12.14
CA PRO A 243 2.91 -4.28 -12.32
C PRO A 243 2.27 -4.73 -11.00
N LEU A 244 0.96 -4.96 -11.03
CA LEU A 244 0.29 -5.64 -9.92
C LEU A 244 0.69 -7.11 -9.90
N GLY A 245 1.16 -7.59 -8.74
CA GLY A 245 1.52 -8.99 -8.52
C GLY A 245 2.99 -9.24 -8.18
N ASN A 246 3.84 -8.23 -8.26
CA ASN A 246 5.25 -8.32 -7.93
C ASN A 246 5.56 -7.74 -6.53
N LEU A 247 6.54 -8.34 -5.84
CA LEU A 247 6.96 -7.91 -4.51
C LEU A 247 7.52 -6.48 -4.51
N THR A 248 8.41 -6.20 -5.48
CA THR A 248 9.02 -4.86 -5.63
C THR A 248 7.97 -3.78 -5.83
N SER A 249 6.93 -4.01 -6.63
CA SER A 249 5.85 -3.05 -6.84
C SER A 249 5.11 -2.71 -5.54
N GLN A 250 4.87 -3.71 -4.69
CA GLN A 250 4.21 -3.49 -3.40
C GLN A 250 5.08 -2.71 -2.42
N PHE A 251 6.37 -2.99 -2.43
CA PHE A 251 7.33 -2.30 -1.57
C PHE A 251 7.58 -0.86 -2.06
N PHE A 252 7.82 -0.67 -3.35
CA PHE A 252 8.01 0.65 -3.96
C PHE A 252 6.76 1.53 -3.81
N ALA A 253 5.56 0.94 -3.85
CA ALA A 253 4.34 1.66 -3.56
C ALA A 253 4.35 2.30 -2.16
N ASN A 254 4.85 1.60 -1.15
CA ASN A 254 4.99 2.17 0.18
C ASN A 254 6.07 3.25 0.25
N ILE A 255 7.20 3.09 -0.45
CA ILE A 255 8.27 4.10 -0.52
C ILE A 255 7.75 5.38 -1.19
N TYR A 256 7.07 5.26 -2.32
CA TYR A 256 6.53 6.41 -3.05
C TYR A 256 5.53 7.20 -2.23
N LEU A 257 4.57 6.54 -1.57
CA LEU A 257 3.57 7.20 -0.75
C LEU A 257 4.06 7.58 0.66
N ASN A 258 5.27 7.19 1.05
CA ASN A 258 5.85 7.71 2.28
C ASN A 258 6.09 9.24 2.20
N GLU A 259 6.35 9.79 1.02
CA GLU A 259 6.41 11.24 0.83
C GLU A 259 5.07 11.92 1.20
N LEU A 260 3.94 11.31 0.81
CA LEU A 260 2.61 11.75 1.25
C LEU A 260 2.43 11.60 2.76
N ASP A 261 2.86 10.47 3.33
CA ASP A 261 2.76 10.23 4.77
C ASP A 261 3.52 11.31 5.57
N MET A 262 4.73 11.65 5.13
CA MET A 262 5.55 12.70 5.74
C MET A 262 4.89 14.09 5.61
N PHE A 263 4.33 14.42 4.43
CA PHE A 263 3.58 15.64 4.24
C PHE A 263 2.37 15.74 5.19
N VAL A 264 1.56 14.68 5.27
CA VAL A 264 0.35 14.66 6.12
C VAL A 264 0.69 14.74 7.61
N LYS A 265 1.76 14.06 8.04
CA LYS A 265 2.16 14.05 9.46
C LYS A 265 2.89 15.31 9.89
N HIS A 266 3.79 15.84 9.08
CA HIS A 266 4.67 16.94 9.48
C HIS A 266 4.21 18.31 8.98
N GLN A 267 3.65 18.40 7.76
CA GLN A 267 3.18 19.68 7.20
C GLN A 267 1.73 19.97 7.60
N LEU A 268 0.82 18.99 7.44
CA LEU A 268 -0.57 19.13 7.86
C LEU A 268 -0.78 18.87 9.34
N LYS A 269 0.20 18.27 10.02
CA LYS A 269 0.15 17.90 11.46
C LYS A 269 -1.09 17.06 11.80
N ALA A 270 -1.56 16.22 10.86
CA ALA A 270 -2.76 15.38 11.03
C ALA A 270 -2.48 14.25 12.02
N LYS A 271 -2.93 14.43 13.27
CA LYS A 271 -2.66 13.48 14.37
C LYS A 271 -3.26 12.08 14.11
N HIS A 272 -4.49 12.02 13.57
CA HIS A 272 -5.26 10.80 13.38
C HIS A 272 -5.33 10.42 11.89
N TYR A 273 -4.18 10.09 11.32
CA TYR A 273 -3.99 9.66 9.94
C TYR A 273 -3.52 8.22 9.89
N LEU A 274 -4.12 7.41 9.05
CA LEU A 274 -3.64 6.06 8.75
C LEU A 274 -3.82 5.73 7.25
N ARG A 275 -2.87 4.95 6.69
CA ARG A 275 -2.86 4.55 5.28
C ARG A 275 -2.81 3.03 5.12
N TYR A 276 -3.51 2.54 4.10
CA TYR A 276 -3.50 1.15 3.65
C TYR A 276 -3.33 1.10 2.13
N VAL A 277 -2.10 0.99 1.63
CA VAL A 277 -1.67 1.21 0.23
C VAL A 277 -2.06 2.61 -0.23
N ASP A 278 -2.95 2.71 -1.20
CA ASP A 278 -3.50 3.93 -1.80
C ASP A 278 -4.77 4.46 -1.09
N ASP A 279 -5.40 3.63 -0.26
CA ASP A 279 -6.52 4.00 0.61
C ASP A 279 -6.01 4.62 1.92
N PHE A 280 -6.46 5.83 2.28
CA PHE A 280 -6.12 6.41 3.58
C PHE A 280 -7.30 7.15 4.21
N VAL A 281 -7.19 7.35 5.52
CA VAL A 281 -8.20 8.06 6.29
C VAL A 281 -7.57 9.07 7.24
N ILE A 282 -8.24 10.23 7.40
CA ILE A 282 -7.91 11.26 8.39
C ILE A 282 -9.16 11.53 9.20
N PHE A 283 -9.02 11.53 10.53
CA PHE A 283 -10.11 11.83 11.44
C PHE A 283 -9.91 13.20 12.08
N HIS A 284 -10.98 13.98 12.16
CA HIS A 284 -10.96 15.26 12.84
C HIS A 284 -12.36 15.61 13.41
N LYS A 285 -12.38 16.44 14.44
CA LYS A 285 -13.63 16.93 15.04
C LYS A 285 -14.37 17.93 14.14
N ASP A 286 -13.62 18.68 13.34
CA ASP A 286 -14.11 19.72 12.45
C ASP A 286 -14.01 19.26 10.98
N LYS A 287 -15.12 19.44 10.25
CA LYS A 287 -15.22 19.13 8.82
C LYS A 287 -14.39 20.08 7.95
N ARG A 288 -14.27 21.36 8.33
CA ARG A 288 -13.55 22.39 7.56
C ARG A 288 -12.07 22.04 7.49
N VAL A 289 -11.46 21.62 8.58
CA VAL A 289 -10.06 21.16 8.63
C VAL A 289 -9.81 19.98 7.68
N LEU A 290 -10.74 19.03 7.61
CA LEU A 290 -10.63 17.92 6.69
C LEU A 290 -10.80 18.33 5.23
N GLN A 291 -11.60 19.37 4.96
CA GLN A 291 -11.74 19.92 3.61
C GLN A 291 -10.43 20.57 3.17
N GLU A 292 -9.85 21.41 4.01
CA GLU A 292 -8.53 22.01 3.77
C GLU A 292 -7.44 20.95 3.57
N HIS A 293 -7.38 19.93 4.45
CA HIS A 293 -6.44 18.82 4.30
C HIS A 293 -6.61 18.10 2.96
N LYS A 294 -7.85 17.85 2.53
CA LYS A 294 -8.13 17.20 1.24
C LYS A 294 -7.59 18.00 0.06
N GLU A 295 -7.79 19.29 0.06
CA GLU A 295 -7.32 20.19 -1.01
C GLU A 295 -5.79 20.25 -1.04
N ARG A 296 -5.16 20.46 0.10
CA ARG A 296 -3.69 20.51 0.22
C ARG A 296 -3.05 19.16 -0.15
N ILE A 297 -3.65 18.04 0.23
CA ILE A 297 -3.19 16.69 -0.16
C ILE A 297 -3.29 16.53 -1.68
N ASN A 298 -4.40 16.95 -2.29
CA ASN A 298 -4.56 16.83 -3.74
C ASN A 298 -3.53 17.69 -4.51
N LEU A 299 -3.25 18.89 -4.04
CA LEU A 299 -2.19 19.73 -4.60
C LEU A 299 -0.80 19.08 -4.42
N PHE A 300 -0.50 18.57 -3.22
CA PHE A 300 0.76 17.87 -2.97
C PHE A 300 0.94 16.67 -3.90
N LEU A 301 -0.08 15.82 -4.03
CA LEU A 301 -0.06 14.66 -4.92
C LEU A 301 0.19 15.08 -6.37
N LYS A 302 -0.52 16.12 -6.85
CA LYS A 302 -0.40 16.59 -8.21
C LYS A 302 0.99 17.14 -8.53
N TRP A 303 1.56 17.95 -7.64
CA TRP A 303 2.80 18.65 -7.91
C TRP A 303 4.07 17.88 -7.54
N ASN A 304 4.01 17.04 -6.49
CA ASN A 304 5.21 16.34 -6.01
C ASN A 304 5.27 14.88 -6.45
N LEU A 305 4.12 14.25 -6.68
CA LEU A 305 4.04 12.81 -6.98
C LEU A 305 3.37 12.51 -8.32
N LEU A 306 2.95 13.52 -9.09
CA LEU A 306 2.23 13.36 -10.36
C LEU A 306 1.02 12.42 -10.26
N LEU A 307 0.35 12.44 -9.11
CA LEU A 307 -0.83 11.66 -8.76
C LEU A 307 -2.00 12.58 -8.41
N GLU A 308 -3.20 12.03 -8.38
CA GLU A 308 -4.40 12.76 -7.95
C GLU A 308 -5.32 11.92 -7.07
N LEU A 309 -6.10 12.57 -6.23
CA LEU A 309 -7.16 11.90 -5.49
C LEU A 309 -8.27 11.44 -6.42
N HIS A 310 -8.82 10.26 -6.14
CA HIS A 310 -9.97 9.77 -6.89
C HIS A 310 -11.20 10.66 -6.57
N PRO A 311 -11.80 11.35 -7.56
CA PRO A 311 -12.80 12.39 -7.32
C PRO A 311 -14.04 11.86 -6.59
N GLN A 312 -14.52 10.69 -6.97
CA GLN A 312 -15.74 10.11 -6.41
C GLN A 312 -15.53 9.35 -5.09
N LYS A 313 -14.32 8.84 -4.81
CA LYS A 313 -14.05 8.02 -3.62
C LYS A 313 -13.43 8.82 -2.48
N SER A 314 -12.89 10.00 -2.75
CA SER A 314 -12.29 10.87 -1.73
C SER A 314 -13.36 11.78 -1.13
N ARG A 315 -13.97 11.33 -0.02
CA ARG A 315 -15.14 11.97 0.60
C ARG A 315 -14.98 12.13 2.10
N ILE A 316 -15.47 13.24 2.62
CA ILE A 316 -15.62 13.49 4.06
C ILE A 316 -16.99 12.97 4.48
N LYS A 317 -17.00 12.16 5.53
CA LYS A 317 -18.22 11.61 6.11
C LYS A 317 -18.25 11.87 7.60
N GLN A 318 -19.45 12.01 8.15
CA GLN A 318 -19.66 11.99 9.59
C GLN A 318 -19.46 10.58 10.15
N LEU A 319 -18.89 10.45 11.32
CA LEU A 319 -18.56 9.15 11.93
C LEU A 319 -19.78 8.25 12.14
N SER A 320 -20.96 8.83 12.34
CA SER A 320 -22.21 8.10 12.49
C SER A 320 -22.68 7.38 11.21
N ARG A 321 -22.33 7.87 10.02
CA ARG A 321 -22.86 7.35 8.74
C ARG A 321 -22.19 6.08 8.23
N GLY A 322 -21.19 5.57 8.94
CA GLY A 322 -20.42 4.40 8.53
C GLY A 322 -19.51 4.63 7.33
N LEU A 323 -18.39 3.93 7.32
CA LEU A 323 -17.35 4.04 6.29
C LEU A 323 -16.89 2.66 5.81
N ASP A 324 -16.69 2.53 4.52
CA ASP A 324 -16.06 1.33 3.95
C ASP A 324 -14.55 1.47 3.99
N PHE A 325 -13.88 0.59 4.73
CA PHE A 325 -12.42 0.56 4.82
C PHE A 325 -11.93 -0.89 4.99
N VAL A 326 -10.81 -1.24 4.37
CA VAL A 326 -10.14 -2.56 4.41
C VAL A 326 -11.06 -3.78 4.37
N GLY A 327 -12.12 -3.71 3.57
CA GLY A 327 -13.05 -4.84 3.39
C GLY A 327 -14.29 -4.83 4.29
N TYR A 328 -14.37 -3.91 5.25
CA TYR A 328 -15.48 -3.78 6.19
C TYR A 328 -16.29 -2.51 5.97
N ARG A 329 -17.53 -2.52 6.47
CA ARG A 329 -18.38 -1.36 6.67
C ARG A 329 -18.36 -0.99 8.15
N ILE A 330 -17.64 0.07 8.51
CA ILE A 330 -17.35 0.44 9.89
C ILE A 330 -18.32 1.55 10.30
N PHE A 331 -19.22 1.25 11.23
CA PHE A 331 -20.04 2.22 11.95
C PHE A 331 -19.36 2.60 13.26
N TYR A 332 -19.90 3.57 13.98
CA TYR A 332 -19.28 3.97 15.23
C TYR A 332 -19.28 2.85 16.29
N TYR A 333 -20.41 2.17 16.48
CA TYR A 333 -20.58 1.16 17.51
C TYR A 333 -20.36 -0.28 17.03
N TYR A 334 -20.46 -0.55 15.74
CA TYR A 334 -20.37 -1.89 15.19
C TYR A 334 -19.67 -1.92 13.81
N ILE A 335 -19.22 -3.08 13.44
CA ILE A 335 -18.49 -3.33 12.17
C ILE A 335 -19.21 -4.46 11.44
N LEU A 336 -19.54 -4.23 10.20
CA LEU A 336 -20.15 -5.23 9.32
C LEU A 336 -19.22 -5.61 8.19
N LEU A 337 -19.40 -6.80 7.66
CA LEU A 337 -18.84 -7.14 6.35
C LEU A 337 -19.53 -6.32 5.27
N ARG A 338 -18.78 -5.99 4.22
CA ARG A 338 -19.40 -5.47 3.00
C ARG A 338 -20.32 -6.52 2.40
N LYS A 339 -21.50 -6.11 1.92
CA LYS A 339 -22.49 -7.00 1.26
C LYS A 339 -21.85 -7.92 0.23
N ARG A 340 -20.93 -7.40 -0.59
CA ARG A 340 -20.20 -8.19 -1.58
C ARG A 340 -19.38 -9.33 -0.96
N ASN A 341 -18.62 -9.04 0.10
CA ASN A 341 -17.77 -10.05 0.75
C ASN A 341 -18.63 -11.12 1.43
N ARG A 342 -19.76 -10.74 2.01
CA ARG A 342 -20.72 -11.68 2.56
C ARG A 342 -21.30 -12.61 1.49
N ARG A 343 -21.76 -12.06 0.36
CA ARG A 343 -22.27 -12.86 -0.78
C ARG A 343 -21.21 -13.84 -1.30
N LYS A 344 -19.95 -13.38 -1.39
CA LYS A 344 -18.86 -14.24 -1.83
C LYS A 344 -18.64 -15.45 -0.89
N ILE A 345 -18.65 -15.21 0.43
CA ILE A 345 -18.55 -16.31 1.41
C ILE A 345 -19.72 -17.27 1.24
N GLU A 346 -20.94 -16.77 1.06
CA GLU A 346 -22.13 -17.60 0.84
C GLU A 346 -22.01 -18.44 -0.45
N GLN A 347 -21.52 -17.85 -1.55
CA GLN A 347 -21.26 -18.58 -2.81
C GLN A 347 -20.18 -19.66 -2.63
N GLN A 348 -19.05 -19.31 -2.05
CA GLN A 348 -17.99 -20.28 -1.77
C GLN A 348 -18.43 -21.41 -0.86
N LEU A 349 -19.30 -21.14 0.12
CA LEU A 349 -19.88 -22.16 0.98
C LEU A 349 -20.75 -23.15 0.19
N ASN A 350 -21.52 -22.67 -0.80
CA ASN A 350 -22.30 -23.52 -1.71
C ASN A 350 -21.39 -24.40 -2.59
N GLU A 351 -20.29 -23.81 -3.12
CA GLU A 351 -19.31 -24.57 -3.92
C GLU A 351 -18.64 -25.68 -3.10
N ILE A 352 -18.24 -25.37 -1.88
CA ILE A 352 -17.60 -26.34 -0.97
C ILE A 352 -18.56 -27.45 -0.60
N GLU A 353 -19.84 -27.15 -0.33
CA GLU A 353 -20.87 -28.16 -0.05
C GLU A 353 -21.03 -29.13 -1.22
N LYS A 354 -21.07 -28.60 -2.45
CA LYS A 354 -21.15 -29.42 -3.66
C LYS A 354 -19.94 -30.34 -3.79
N LEU A 355 -18.72 -29.77 -3.69
CA LEU A 355 -17.48 -30.54 -3.79
C LEU A 355 -17.36 -31.61 -2.71
N TYR A 356 -17.88 -31.38 -1.51
CA TYR A 356 -17.90 -32.34 -0.45
C TYR A 356 -18.89 -33.50 -0.73
N LYS A 357 -20.11 -33.19 -1.19
CA LYS A 357 -21.08 -34.19 -1.62
C LYS A 357 -20.58 -35.04 -2.78
N ASP A 358 -19.85 -34.43 -3.72
CA ASP A 358 -19.18 -35.09 -4.83
C ASP A 358 -17.89 -35.84 -4.41
N LYS A 359 -17.56 -35.88 -3.09
CA LYS A 359 -16.33 -36.49 -2.50
C LYS A 359 -15.03 -35.93 -3.09
N ALA A 360 -15.06 -34.74 -3.69
CA ALA A 360 -13.89 -34.11 -4.29
C ALA A 360 -12.98 -33.41 -3.26
N ILE A 361 -13.45 -33.16 -2.05
CA ILE A 361 -12.67 -32.54 -0.95
C ILE A 361 -12.92 -33.26 0.36
N SER A 362 -11.91 -33.25 1.25
CA SER A 362 -12.00 -33.86 2.58
C SER A 362 -12.58 -32.87 3.61
N LYS A 363 -13.07 -33.42 4.73
CA LYS A 363 -13.53 -32.65 5.88
C LYS A 363 -12.44 -31.73 6.44
N GLU A 364 -11.19 -32.18 6.45
CA GLU A 364 -10.04 -31.37 6.84
C GLU A 364 -9.88 -30.10 5.99
N THR A 365 -10.09 -30.22 4.67
CA THR A 365 -10.05 -29.07 3.73
C THR A 365 -11.14 -28.07 4.03
N ILE A 366 -12.33 -28.55 4.42
CA ILE A 366 -13.45 -27.69 4.84
C ILE A 366 -13.08 -26.94 6.12
N ASP A 367 -12.57 -27.64 7.14
CA ASP A 367 -12.19 -27.03 8.42
C ASP A 367 -11.09 -25.99 8.27
N GLN A 368 -10.07 -26.26 7.45
CA GLN A 368 -9.02 -25.29 7.13
C GLN A 368 -9.59 -24.04 6.45
N THR A 369 -10.53 -24.20 5.53
CA THR A 369 -11.18 -23.09 4.81
C THR A 369 -12.04 -22.28 5.76
N LEU A 370 -12.85 -22.92 6.61
CA LEU A 370 -13.66 -22.26 7.63
C LEU A 370 -12.81 -21.48 8.63
N ASN A 371 -11.71 -22.06 9.10
CA ASN A 371 -10.78 -21.37 10.01
C ASN A 371 -10.17 -20.13 9.36
N GLY A 372 -9.82 -20.18 8.08
CA GLY A 372 -9.39 -19.03 7.31
C GLY A 372 -10.46 -17.92 7.24
N TRP A 373 -11.71 -18.29 6.98
CA TRP A 373 -12.82 -17.34 6.97
C TRP A 373 -13.11 -16.78 8.35
N PHE A 374 -13.11 -17.59 9.40
CA PHE A 374 -13.34 -17.13 10.78
C PHE A 374 -12.28 -16.13 11.22
N GLY A 375 -11.02 -16.34 10.84
CA GLY A 375 -9.96 -15.33 11.03
C GLY A 375 -10.28 -13.98 10.42
N TYR A 376 -10.86 -13.97 9.21
CA TYR A 376 -11.33 -12.74 8.57
C TYR A 376 -12.60 -12.18 9.24
N LEU A 377 -13.57 -13.03 9.57
CA LEU A 377 -14.85 -12.65 10.18
C LEU A 377 -14.70 -12.08 11.60
N ASN A 378 -13.68 -12.47 12.35
CA ASN A 378 -13.41 -11.99 13.71
C ASN A 378 -13.22 -10.46 13.81
N GLY A 379 -12.91 -9.79 12.70
CA GLY A 379 -12.80 -8.32 12.64
C GLY A 379 -14.14 -7.58 12.69
N SER A 380 -15.29 -8.28 12.71
CA SER A 380 -16.63 -7.70 12.57
C SER A 380 -17.69 -8.42 13.41
N ASN A 381 -18.85 -7.78 13.52
CA ASN A 381 -20.02 -8.34 14.23
C ASN A 381 -20.68 -9.43 13.38
N THR A 382 -20.11 -10.62 13.38
CA THR A 382 -20.52 -11.75 12.53
C THR A 382 -20.84 -13.03 13.32
N HIS A 383 -21.13 -12.92 14.60
CA HIS A 383 -21.46 -14.08 15.45
C HIS A 383 -22.55 -14.95 14.80
N ASN A 384 -23.69 -14.37 14.48
CA ASN A 384 -24.83 -15.10 13.88
C ASN A 384 -24.47 -15.73 12.52
N LEU A 385 -23.65 -15.04 11.70
CA LEU A 385 -23.19 -15.59 10.43
C LEU A 385 -22.29 -16.82 10.64
N ARG A 386 -21.35 -16.75 11.58
CA ARG A 386 -20.47 -17.88 11.92
C ARG A 386 -21.25 -19.05 12.46
N GLN A 387 -22.21 -18.85 13.35
CA GLN A 387 -23.08 -19.92 13.86
C GLN A 387 -23.89 -20.56 12.73
N LYS A 388 -24.41 -19.78 11.80
CA LYS A 388 -25.13 -20.28 10.62
C LYS A 388 -24.26 -21.15 9.72
N MET A 389 -23.01 -20.75 9.51
CA MET A 389 -22.03 -21.52 8.74
C MET A 389 -21.69 -22.84 9.45
N LEU A 390 -21.43 -22.82 10.74
CA LEU A 390 -21.14 -24.04 11.52
C LEU A 390 -22.30 -25.03 11.50
N LYS A 391 -23.53 -24.55 11.74
CA LYS A 391 -24.74 -25.41 11.68
C LYS A 391 -24.92 -26.04 10.28
N ARG A 392 -24.65 -25.28 9.22
CA ARG A 392 -24.78 -25.78 7.86
C ARG A 392 -23.74 -26.89 7.57
N VAL A 393 -22.49 -26.68 7.95
CA VAL A 393 -21.41 -27.67 7.75
C VAL A 393 -21.58 -28.91 8.62
N ALA A 394 -22.13 -28.76 9.84
CA ALA A 394 -22.46 -29.91 10.69
C ALA A 394 -23.57 -30.81 10.11
N GLY A 395 -24.37 -30.29 9.18
CA GLY A 395 -25.42 -31.06 8.49
C GLY A 395 -24.97 -31.71 7.18
N TRP A 396 -23.71 -31.64 6.81
CA TRP A 396 -23.12 -32.31 5.64
C TRP A 396 -22.57 -33.66 6.03
#